data_352bd731a08919761d84873a42c1573c
#
_entry.id   352bd731a08919761d84873a42c1573c
#
_cell.length_a   1.000
_cell.length_b   1.000
_cell.length_c   1.000
_cell.angle_alpha   90.00
_cell.angle_beta   90.00
_cell.angle_gamma   90.00
#
_symmetry.space_group_name_H-M   'P 1'
#
loop_
_entity.id
_entity.type
_entity.pdbx_description
1 polymer ?
#
loop_
_entity_poly.entity_id
_entity_poly.type
_entity_poly.pdbx_seq_one_letter_code
_entity_poly.pdbx_strand_id
1 'polypeptide(L)'
;MKLEDIMSQVAKSKKVVGGIKHIIAVSEYFFWPNVTPFQDVIEGPGSSARAVEILKINNCKKALIVTDKVLVSLGVLKTMTDAMDAAGFPYAIFDGVEPNPTIENIDAAYALYKSEGCDCGVAVGGGSSIDCAKVALCNAARPNLTAEKLGRAMGYFPVTFAGKQKKVPFLMAIPTTAGTGSESTVAAVMSNVRTDQKITVSDTAMRPKAVILDAALAAGLPPKATAETALDAFCHCLEGYINRSHNPRADEYAIRGMRLVKENIDKAYNNGKDLEARQALCQAAYFGGQTLNFEFTGYVHPFCHKLGAKYHLVHGRAIGSVLPIILEEYGDLTKSRLARAGVLVGISDPKANEDDQAKQIIEWIRNYCRTYGIPEFIPEIKDEHLDEIADSIMLEMIIYPTYAVYDRQEIFAILRKIRGDK
;
A
#
# COMPACT_ATOMS: atom_id res chain seq x y z
N MET A 1 23.12 -20.40 12.67
CA MET A 1 22.08 -20.37 11.62
C MET A 1 21.61 -18.95 11.50
N LYS A 2 21.66 -18.35 10.32
CA LYS A 2 21.14 -16.98 10.11
C LYS A 2 19.62 -16.98 10.21
N LEU A 3 19.01 -15.86 10.57
CA LEU A 3 17.54 -15.74 10.66
C LEU A 3 16.85 -16.12 9.33
N GLU A 4 17.46 -15.76 8.22
CA GLU A 4 17.00 -16.10 6.87
C GLU A 4 16.90 -17.62 6.64
N ASP A 5 17.88 -18.40 7.15
CA ASP A 5 17.88 -19.87 7.05
C ASP A 5 16.72 -20.47 7.87
N ILE A 6 16.46 -19.90 9.06
CA ILE A 6 15.35 -20.33 9.93
C ILE A 6 14.03 -20.02 9.23
N MET A 7 13.84 -18.81 8.72
CA MET A 7 12.61 -18.41 8.04
C MET A 7 12.35 -19.23 6.77
N SER A 8 13.39 -19.56 6.01
CA SER A 8 13.29 -20.46 4.86
C SER A 8 12.84 -21.87 5.24
N GLN A 9 13.30 -22.39 6.40
CA GLN A 9 12.82 -23.69 6.90
C GLN A 9 11.37 -23.62 7.39
N VAL A 10 10.99 -22.54 8.08
CA VAL A 10 9.60 -22.29 8.53
C VAL A 10 8.66 -22.25 7.33
N ALA A 11 9.03 -21.55 6.25
CA ALA A 11 8.21 -21.41 5.05
C ALA A 11 7.84 -22.74 4.39
N LYS A 12 8.66 -23.79 4.57
CA LYS A 12 8.43 -25.14 4.04
C LYS A 12 7.39 -25.96 4.82
N SER A 13 6.96 -25.50 5.99
CA SER A 13 6.00 -26.22 6.85
C SER A 13 4.63 -25.57 6.89
N LYS A 14 3.67 -26.08 6.10
CA LYS A 14 2.28 -25.58 6.09
C LYS A 14 1.68 -25.48 7.50
N LYS A 15 1.96 -26.44 8.39
CA LYS A 15 1.45 -26.44 9.76
C LYS A 15 2.01 -25.28 10.60
N VAL A 16 3.32 -25.05 10.51
CA VAL A 16 3.98 -23.96 11.26
C VAL A 16 3.52 -22.61 10.72
N VAL A 17 3.52 -22.43 9.40
CA VAL A 17 3.02 -21.21 8.76
C VAL A 17 1.57 -20.94 9.14
N GLY A 18 0.70 -21.96 9.08
CA GLY A 18 -0.71 -21.83 9.49
C GLY A 18 -0.89 -21.39 10.93
N GLY A 19 -0.03 -21.90 11.85
CA GLY A 19 0.00 -21.47 13.26
C GLY A 19 0.42 -20.01 13.42
N ILE A 20 1.47 -19.58 12.71
CA ILE A 20 1.93 -18.17 12.72
C ILE A 20 0.82 -17.24 12.22
N LYS A 21 0.18 -17.56 11.11
CA LYS A 21 -0.94 -16.78 10.55
C LYS A 21 -2.11 -16.65 11.51
N HIS A 22 -2.42 -17.70 12.25
CA HIS A 22 -3.45 -17.63 13.28
C HIS A 22 -3.09 -16.66 14.41
N ILE A 23 -1.85 -16.70 14.88
CA ILE A 23 -1.36 -15.76 15.91
C ILE A 23 -1.41 -14.31 15.39
N ILE A 24 -1.01 -14.09 14.15
CA ILE A 24 -1.07 -12.76 13.53
C ILE A 24 -2.52 -12.29 13.46
N ALA A 25 -3.45 -13.09 12.95
CA ALA A 25 -4.87 -12.73 12.86
C ALA A 25 -5.48 -12.37 14.22
N VAL A 26 -5.16 -13.12 15.27
CA VAL A 26 -5.60 -12.81 16.64
C VAL A 26 -5.00 -11.47 17.12
N SER A 27 -3.72 -11.21 16.81
CA SER A 27 -3.07 -9.95 17.19
C SER A 27 -3.68 -8.75 16.47
N GLU A 28 -4.05 -8.89 15.19
CA GLU A 28 -4.72 -7.86 14.40
C GLU A 28 -6.10 -7.53 14.97
N TYR A 29 -6.84 -8.52 15.38
CA TYR A 29 -8.17 -8.30 15.96
C TYR A 29 -8.10 -7.55 17.31
N PHE A 30 -7.21 -7.94 18.20
CA PHE A 30 -7.20 -7.43 19.57
C PHE A 30 -6.17 -6.33 19.84
N PHE A 31 -4.99 -6.38 19.25
CA PHE A 31 -3.87 -5.53 19.61
C PHE A 31 -3.73 -4.30 18.71
N TRP A 32 -3.72 -4.49 17.40
CA TRP A 32 -3.46 -3.41 16.44
C TRP A 32 -4.43 -2.23 16.52
N PRO A 33 -5.75 -2.45 16.70
CA PRO A 33 -6.69 -1.34 16.83
C PRO A 33 -6.39 -0.38 18.00
N ASN A 34 -5.71 -0.90 19.03
CA ASN A 34 -5.43 -0.14 20.25
C ASN A 34 -4.07 0.58 20.22
N VAL A 35 -3.16 0.18 19.31
CA VAL A 35 -1.82 0.78 19.22
C VAL A 35 -1.60 1.62 17.97
N THR A 36 -2.50 1.53 16.98
CA THR A 36 -2.45 2.37 15.77
C THR A 36 -2.88 3.78 16.11
N PRO A 37 -2.00 4.80 15.95
CA PRO A 37 -2.33 6.18 16.29
C PRO A 37 -3.51 6.72 15.48
N PHE A 38 -4.24 7.66 16.07
CA PHE A 38 -5.21 8.46 15.29
C PHE A 38 -4.50 9.34 14.28
N GLN A 39 -5.22 9.73 13.25
CA GLN A 39 -4.72 10.52 12.13
C GLN A 39 -5.74 11.61 11.80
N ASP A 40 -5.25 12.85 11.70
CA ASP A 40 -6.07 13.96 11.24
C ASP A 40 -6.22 13.87 9.71
N VAL A 41 -7.44 13.88 9.22
CA VAL A 41 -7.74 13.80 7.78
C VAL A 41 -8.45 15.07 7.33
N ILE A 42 -7.84 15.74 6.36
CA ILE A 42 -8.38 16.94 5.73
C ILE A 42 -8.67 16.60 4.27
N GLU A 43 -9.84 16.92 3.79
CA GLU A 43 -10.32 16.54 2.47
C GLU A 43 -10.81 17.72 1.66
N GLY A 44 -10.76 17.56 0.35
CA GLY A 44 -11.36 18.46 -0.62
C GLY A 44 -10.35 19.12 -1.55
N PRO A 45 -10.80 19.53 -2.76
CA PRO A 45 -9.97 20.21 -3.73
C PRO A 45 -9.34 21.50 -3.18
N GLY A 46 -8.01 21.66 -3.35
CA GLY A 46 -7.25 22.82 -2.85
C GLY A 46 -6.91 22.76 -1.36
N SER A 47 -7.28 21.69 -0.65
CA SER A 47 -7.00 21.54 0.78
C SER A 47 -5.50 21.47 1.12
N SER A 48 -4.64 21.21 0.15
CA SER A 48 -3.18 21.24 0.32
C SER A 48 -2.65 22.61 0.80
N ALA A 49 -3.36 23.72 0.52
CA ALA A 49 -3.04 25.02 1.09
C ALA A 49 -3.11 25.07 2.62
N ARG A 50 -3.88 24.18 3.25
CA ARG A 50 -4.03 24.09 4.71
C ARG A 50 -2.85 23.41 5.41
N ALA A 51 -1.89 22.88 4.66
CA ALA A 51 -0.73 22.19 5.23
C ALA A 51 0.00 23.06 6.26
N VAL A 52 0.19 24.34 5.97
CA VAL A 52 0.90 25.28 6.88
C VAL A 52 0.14 25.50 8.20
N GLU A 53 -1.18 25.52 8.17
CA GLU A 53 -2.02 25.61 9.37
C GLU A 53 -1.78 24.40 10.28
N ILE A 54 -1.82 23.22 9.72
CA ILE A 54 -1.63 21.94 10.45
C ILE A 54 -0.22 21.87 11.04
N LEU A 55 0.80 22.25 10.27
CA LEU A 55 2.17 22.27 10.74
C LEU A 55 2.35 23.23 11.94
N LYS A 56 1.74 24.43 11.89
CA LYS A 56 1.78 25.41 12.99
C LYS A 56 1.07 24.90 14.25
N ILE A 57 -0.12 24.29 14.10
CA ILE A 57 -0.87 23.69 15.23
C ILE A 57 -0.04 22.60 15.91
N ASN A 58 0.76 21.84 15.14
CA ASN A 58 1.64 20.79 15.67
C ASN A 58 3.02 21.31 16.12
N ASN A 59 3.19 22.64 16.26
CA ASN A 59 4.43 23.32 16.71
C ASN A 59 5.65 23.03 15.81
N CYS A 60 5.45 22.70 14.56
CA CYS A 60 6.50 22.53 13.58
C CYS A 60 7.10 23.90 13.22
N LYS A 61 8.41 23.94 12.96
CA LYS A 61 9.15 25.18 12.67
C LYS A 61 9.73 25.22 11.26
N LYS A 62 10.21 24.08 10.75
CA LYS A 62 10.74 23.95 9.39
C LYS A 62 10.47 22.56 8.85
N ALA A 63 9.84 22.46 7.68
CA ALA A 63 9.48 21.19 7.07
C ALA A 63 10.51 20.72 6.02
N LEU A 64 10.76 19.39 5.98
CA LEU A 64 11.28 18.74 4.78
C LEU A 64 10.10 18.29 3.93
N ILE A 65 9.96 18.81 2.72
CA ILE A 65 9.03 18.32 1.70
C ILE A 65 9.74 17.20 0.94
N VAL A 66 9.17 15.98 0.95
CA VAL A 66 9.71 14.83 0.25
C VAL A 66 8.80 14.51 -0.96
N THR A 67 9.40 14.53 -2.16
CA THR A 67 8.67 14.42 -3.42
C THR A 67 9.58 13.89 -4.54
N ASP A 68 9.12 13.92 -5.77
CA ASP A 68 9.89 13.60 -6.97
C ASP A 68 10.00 14.79 -7.94
N LYS A 69 11.00 14.72 -8.84
CA LYS A 69 11.29 15.80 -9.81
C LYS A 69 10.14 16.09 -10.77
N VAL A 70 9.34 15.07 -11.09
CA VAL A 70 8.22 15.22 -12.04
C VAL A 70 7.15 16.10 -11.41
N LEU A 71 6.77 15.84 -10.16
CA LEU A 71 5.77 16.63 -9.44
C LEU A 71 6.23 18.07 -9.23
N VAL A 72 7.54 18.29 -8.96
CA VAL A 72 8.10 19.63 -8.87
C VAL A 72 7.99 20.35 -10.21
N SER A 73 8.41 19.71 -11.31
CA SER A 73 8.38 20.30 -12.66
C SER A 73 6.97 20.62 -13.16
N LEU A 74 5.98 19.83 -12.73
CA LEU A 74 4.57 20.05 -13.06
C LEU A 74 3.90 21.10 -12.14
N GLY A 75 4.62 21.64 -11.14
CA GLY A 75 4.08 22.63 -10.22
C GLY A 75 3.02 22.09 -9.25
N VAL A 76 2.97 20.79 -9.02
CA VAL A 76 1.96 20.13 -8.16
C VAL A 76 2.03 20.65 -6.73
N LEU A 77 3.22 21.04 -6.25
CA LEU A 77 3.44 21.54 -4.89
C LEU A 77 2.97 22.99 -4.70
N LYS A 78 2.69 23.72 -5.81
CA LYS A 78 2.55 25.19 -5.78
C LYS A 78 1.46 25.67 -4.82
N THR A 79 0.30 25.05 -4.79
CA THR A 79 -0.78 25.46 -3.87
C THR A 79 -0.35 25.42 -2.41
N MET A 80 0.41 24.40 -2.02
CA MET A 80 0.93 24.24 -0.67
C MET A 80 2.09 25.21 -0.40
N THR A 81 3.08 25.29 -1.30
CA THR A 81 4.28 26.14 -1.09
C THR A 81 3.94 27.63 -1.12
N ASP A 82 3.04 28.10 -1.99
CA ASP A 82 2.56 29.48 -1.96
C ASP A 82 1.92 29.85 -0.62
N ALA A 83 1.13 28.92 -0.03
CA ALA A 83 0.55 29.12 1.29
C ALA A 83 1.62 29.14 2.41
N MET A 84 2.65 28.29 2.31
CA MET A 84 3.76 28.27 3.25
C MET A 84 4.58 29.57 3.14
N ASP A 85 4.88 30.03 1.92
CA ASP A 85 5.61 31.29 1.66
C ASP A 85 4.82 32.50 2.18
N ALA A 86 3.54 32.60 1.90
CA ALA A 86 2.66 33.65 2.39
C ALA A 86 2.57 33.69 3.93
N ALA A 87 2.71 32.52 4.58
CA ALA A 87 2.70 32.40 6.04
C ALA A 87 4.09 32.55 6.69
N GLY A 88 5.16 32.76 5.89
CA GLY A 88 6.55 32.81 6.33
C GLY A 88 7.03 31.51 6.96
N PHE A 89 6.49 30.36 6.55
CA PHE A 89 6.86 29.06 7.10
C PHE A 89 8.00 28.43 6.29
N PRO A 90 9.19 28.23 6.88
CA PRO A 90 10.34 27.73 6.15
C PRO A 90 10.24 26.25 5.82
N TYR A 91 10.76 25.87 4.65
CA TYR A 91 10.86 24.49 4.20
C TYR A 91 12.10 24.23 3.35
N ALA A 92 12.47 22.98 3.22
CA ALA A 92 13.41 22.47 2.24
C ALA A 92 12.71 21.40 1.38
N ILE A 93 13.14 21.23 0.14
CA ILE A 93 12.55 20.24 -0.78
C ILE A 93 13.59 19.18 -1.10
N PHE A 94 13.26 17.91 -0.86
CA PHE A 94 13.93 16.74 -1.39
C PHE A 94 13.09 16.17 -2.54
N ASP A 95 13.55 16.34 -3.76
CA ASP A 95 12.88 15.90 -5.00
C ASP A 95 13.52 14.67 -5.64
N GLY A 96 14.40 14.00 -4.91
CA GLY A 96 15.18 12.86 -5.41
C GLY A 96 14.51 11.51 -5.28
N VAL A 97 13.19 11.43 -5.00
CA VAL A 97 12.51 10.14 -4.87
C VAL A 97 12.32 9.50 -6.24
N GLU A 98 12.72 8.24 -6.37
CA GLU A 98 12.51 7.40 -7.54
C GLU A 98 11.30 6.47 -7.37
N PRO A 99 10.70 5.97 -8.46
CA PRO A 99 9.72 4.89 -8.37
C PRO A 99 10.31 3.68 -7.62
N ASN A 100 9.58 3.16 -6.61
CA ASN A 100 10.09 2.19 -5.63
C ASN A 100 11.32 2.75 -4.87
N PRO A 101 11.13 3.59 -3.86
CA PRO A 101 12.20 4.38 -3.24
C PRO A 101 13.35 3.49 -2.78
N THR A 102 14.56 3.88 -3.10
CA THR A 102 15.76 3.13 -2.74
C THR A 102 16.25 3.50 -1.35
N ILE A 103 17.10 2.65 -0.76
CA ILE A 103 17.77 2.96 0.50
C ILE A 103 18.56 4.27 0.37
N GLU A 104 19.18 4.48 -0.79
CA GLU A 104 19.97 5.69 -1.11
C GLU A 104 19.09 6.95 -1.15
N ASN A 105 17.86 6.87 -1.70
CA ASN A 105 16.90 7.99 -1.67
C ASN A 105 16.55 8.38 -0.22
N ILE A 106 16.29 7.36 0.61
CA ILE A 106 15.91 7.56 2.02
C ILE A 106 17.05 8.19 2.81
N ASP A 107 18.29 7.70 2.64
CA ASP A 107 19.47 8.23 3.33
C ASP A 107 19.77 9.67 2.88
N ALA A 108 19.58 10.00 1.59
CA ALA A 108 19.72 11.36 1.06
C ALA A 108 18.65 12.31 1.61
N ALA A 109 17.38 11.87 1.67
CA ALA A 109 16.30 12.66 2.28
C ALA A 109 16.58 12.93 3.76
N TYR A 110 17.04 11.94 4.50
CA TYR A 110 17.43 12.10 5.90
C TYR A 110 18.62 13.02 6.08
N ALA A 111 19.64 12.93 5.22
CA ALA A 111 20.79 13.82 5.24
C ALA A 111 20.37 15.29 5.05
N LEU A 112 19.47 15.56 4.07
CA LEU A 112 18.93 16.90 3.83
C LEU A 112 18.08 17.38 5.02
N TYR A 113 17.24 16.52 5.61
CA TYR A 113 16.47 16.82 6.81
C TYR A 113 17.37 17.36 7.94
N LYS A 114 18.52 16.73 8.14
CA LYS A 114 19.49 17.12 9.18
C LYS A 114 20.22 18.42 8.83
N SER A 115 20.75 18.52 7.62
CA SER A 115 21.58 19.68 7.20
C SER A 115 20.76 20.98 7.15
N GLU A 116 19.50 20.89 6.78
CA GLU A 116 18.55 22.00 6.74
C GLU A 116 17.93 22.34 8.12
N GLY A 117 18.18 21.53 9.14
CA GLY A 117 17.61 21.73 10.47
C GLY A 117 16.08 21.61 10.50
N CYS A 118 15.51 20.74 9.66
CA CYS A 118 14.07 20.46 9.67
C CYS A 118 13.66 19.72 10.95
N ASP A 119 12.43 19.96 11.42
CA ASP A 119 11.87 19.32 12.62
C ASP A 119 10.59 18.53 12.33
N CYS A 120 10.09 18.58 11.08
CA CYS A 120 8.94 17.84 10.59
C CYS A 120 9.10 17.48 9.12
N GLY A 121 8.18 16.63 8.59
CA GLY A 121 8.14 16.25 7.20
C GLY A 121 6.76 16.42 6.58
N VAL A 122 6.75 16.71 5.28
CA VAL A 122 5.56 16.68 4.42
C VAL A 122 5.89 15.81 3.21
N ALA A 123 5.23 14.67 3.07
CA ALA A 123 5.36 13.83 1.90
C ALA A 123 4.31 14.23 0.86
N VAL A 124 4.73 14.66 -0.32
CA VAL A 124 3.83 15.00 -1.44
C VAL A 124 4.13 14.08 -2.61
N GLY A 125 3.21 13.21 -2.98
CA GLY A 125 3.43 12.29 -4.09
C GLY A 125 2.66 10.97 -3.98
N GLY A 126 3.07 10.00 -4.77
CA GLY A 126 2.55 8.64 -4.66
C GLY A 126 3.16 7.88 -3.47
N GLY A 127 2.86 6.59 -3.38
CA GLY A 127 3.37 5.71 -2.31
C GLY A 127 4.90 5.82 -2.12
N SER A 128 5.67 5.93 -3.21
CA SER A 128 7.13 6.05 -3.15
C SER A 128 7.62 7.26 -2.33
N SER A 129 7.04 8.44 -2.58
CA SER A 129 7.39 9.66 -1.83
C SER A 129 6.99 9.55 -0.36
N ILE A 130 5.83 8.97 -0.09
CA ILE A 130 5.32 8.79 1.27
C ILE A 130 6.17 7.78 2.03
N ASP A 131 6.50 6.65 1.43
CA ASP A 131 7.33 5.60 2.04
C ASP A 131 8.75 6.09 2.32
N CYS A 132 9.35 6.84 1.36
CA CYS A 132 10.64 7.50 1.56
C CYS A 132 10.62 8.41 2.80
N ALA A 133 9.62 9.28 2.89
CA ALA A 133 9.47 10.21 4.03
C ALA A 133 9.28 9.48 5.37
N LYS A 134 8.45 8.43 5.40
CA LYS A 134 8.23 7.62 6.61
C LYS A 134 9.53 7.06 7.16
N VAL A 135 10.32 6.41 6.30
CA VAL A 135 11.58 5.77 6.74
C VAL A 135 12.63 6.82 7.06
N ALA A 136 12.77 7.90 6.29
CA ALA A 136 13.70 8.99 6.56
C ALA A 136 13.44 9.65 7.92
N LEU A 137 12.17 9.90 8.28
CA LEU A 137 11.84 10.49 9.58
C LEU A 137 11.99 9.47 10.74
N CYS A 138 11.79 8.18 10.49
CA CYS A 138 12.15 7.15 11.46
C CYS A 138 13.65 7.12 11.75
N ASN A 139 14.50 7.34 10.74
CA ASN A 139 15.94 7.47 10.91
C ASN A 139 16.30 8.69 11.78
N ALA A 140 15.53 9.79 11.70
CA ALA A 140 15.72 10.95 12.57
C ALA A 140 15.54 10.62 14.06
N ALA A 141 14.61 9.74 14.39
CA ALA A 141 14.41 9.24 15.75
C ALA A 141 15.45 8.19 16.18
N ARG A 142 16.19 7.60 15.24
CA ARG A 142 17.13 6.50 15.43
C ARG A 142 18.41 6.69 14.63
N PRO A 143 19.22 7.73 14.91
CA PRO A 143 20.32 8.17 14.05
C PRO A 143 21.45 7.13 13.84
N ASN A 144 21.47 6.06 14.64
CA ASN A 144 22.43 4.96 14.51
C ASN A 144 21.92 3.80 13.62
N LEU A 145 20.68 3.87 13.13
CA LEU A 145 20.12 2.91 12.22
C LEU A 145 20.08 3.55 10.82
N THR A 146 20.82 2.95 9.88
CA THR A 146 20.65 3.24 8.46
C THR A 146 19.33 2.65 7.97
N ALA A 147 18.78 3.13 6.85
CA ALA A 147 17.58 2.57 6.25
C ALA A 147 17.72 1.06 6.00
N GLU A 148 18.90 0.59 5.59
CA GLU A 148 19.21 -0.83 5.42
C GLU A 148 19.11 -1.63 6.73
N LYS A 149 19.65 -1.11 7.84
CA LYS A 149 19.56 -1.76 9.15
C LYS A 149 18.13 -1.75 9.68
N LEU A 150 17.40 -0.68 9.44
CA LEU A 150 16.00 -0.56 9.79
C LEU A 150 15.18 -1.64 9.06
N GLY A 151 15.40 -1.80 7.75
CA GLY A 151 14.77 -2.85 6.94
C GLY A 151 15.06 -4.26 7.44
N ARG A 152 16.31 -4.55 7.79
CA ARG A 152 16.69 -5.86 8.38
C ARG A 152 16.07 -6.09 9.76
N ALA A 153 15.95 -5.04 10.58
CA ALA A 153 15.39 -5.17 11.93
C ALA A 153 13.85 -5.30 11.94
N MET A 154 13.16 -4.72 10.96
CA MET A 154 11.70 -4.59 10.95
C MET A 154 11.03 -5.45 9.86
N GLY A 155 11.77 -5.90 8.85
CA GLY A 155 11.24 -6.56 7.67
C GLY A 155 10.62 -7.95 7.90
N TYR A 156 10.86 -8.58 9.04
CA TYR A 156 10.35 -9.93 9.33
C TYR A 156 9.26 -9.97 10.40
N PHE A 157 9.11 -8.89 11.17
CA PHE A 157 8.06 -8.77 12.18
C PHE A 157 7.55 -7.34 12.23
N PRO A 158 6.24 -7.14 12.32
CA PRO A 158 5.68 -5.84 12.66
C PRO A 158 6.08 -5.52 14.11
N VAL A 159 7.30 -5.00 14.28
CA VAL A 159 7.82 -4.69 15.61
C VAL A 159 7.31 -3.32 16.00
N THR A 160 6.29 -3.30 16.81
CA THR A 160 5.98 -2.12 17.63
C THR A 160 7.12 -1.96 18.63
N PHE A 161 8.04 -1.06 18.36
CA PHE A 161 9.00 -0.61 19.37
C PHE A 161 8.26 0.28 20.38
N ALA A 162 7.39 -0.36 21.18
CA ALA A 162 6.69 0.27 22.27
C ALA A 162 7.69 1.08 23.13
N GLY A 163 7.46 2.38 23.23
CA GLY A 163 8.23 3.28 24.09
C GLY A 163 9.18 4.25 23.37
N LYS A 164 9.54 4.07 22.08
CA LYS A 164 10.37 5.02 21.34
C LYS A 164 9.61 5.85 20.30
N GLN A 165 8.31 5.64 20.16
CA GLN A 165 7.42 6.34 19.21
C GLN A 165 7.39 7.86 19.40
N LYS A 166 7.59 8.35 20.63
CA LYS A 166 7.51 9.78 20.96
C LYS A 166 8.58 10.67 20.33
N LYS A 167 9.58 10.07 19.65
CA LYS A 167 10.71 10.79 19.06
C LYS A 167 10.68 10.89 17.55
N VAL A 168 9.74 10.20 16.88
CA VAL A 168 9.60 10.35 15.43
C VAL A 168 8.99 11.72 15.13
N PRO A 169 9.62 12.53 14.26
CA PRO A 169 9.11 13.84 13.89
C PRO A 169 7.69 13.78 13.36
N PHE A 170 6.98 14.91 13.42
CA PHE A 170 5.67 15.02 12.79
C PHE A 170 5.79 14.77 11.28
N LEU A 171 4.98 13.89 10.75
CA LEU A 171 4.84 13.61 9.32
C LEU A 171 3.41 13.88 8.88
N MET A 172 3.26 14.65 7.80
CA MET A 172 2.03 14.83 7.05
C MET A 172 2.19 14.16 5.69
N ALA A 173 1.15 13.50 5.19
CA ALA A 173 1.13 12.94 3.84
C ALA A 173 0.05 13.58 2.98
N ILE A 174 0.40 13.90 1.73
CA ILE A 174 -0.46 14.50 0.71
C ILE A 174 -0.32 13.64 -0.55
N PRO A 175 -1.16 12.59 -0.72
CA PRO A 175 -1.07 11.69 -1.85
C PRO A 175 -1.49 12.40 -3.15
N THR A 176 -0.79 12.09 -4.26
CA THR A 176 -1.12 12.53 -5.61
C THR A 176 -1.64 11.39 -6.48
N THR A 177 -1.70 10.17 -5.92
CA THR A 177 -2.24 8.96 -6.54
C THR A 177 -3.30 8.35 -5.63
N ALA A 178 -4.27 7.67 -6.21
CA ALA A 178 -5.38 7.06 -5.49
C ALA A 178 -5.30 5.52 -5.54
N GLY A 179 -4.28 4.94 -4.90
CA GLY A 179 -4.04 3.48 -4.96
C GLY A 179 -3.45 2.92 -3.67
N THR A 180 -2.19 3.19 -3.42
CA THR A 180 -1.39 2.52 -2.39
C THR A 180 -1.91 2.67 -0.95
N GLY A 181 -2.65 3.76 -0.65
CA GLY A 181 -3.08 4.05 0.71
C GLY A 181 -1.92 4.28 1.69
N SER A 182 -0.68 4.48 1.19
CA SER A 182 0.50 4.65 2.04
C SER A 182 0.35 5.80 3.03
N GLU A 183 -0.39 6.85 2.68
CA GLU A 183 -0.70 7.97 3.57
C GLU A 183 -1.41 7.55 4.86
N SER A 184 -2.06 6.40 4.86
CA SER A 184 -2.81 5.91 6.02
C SER A 184 -2.15 4.72 6.73
N THR A 185 -1.15 4.06 6.10
CA THR A 185 -0.55 2.83 6.64
C THR A 185 0.60 3.07 7.62
N VAL A 186 0.83 2.07 8.47
CA VAL A 186 2.01 1.96 9.36
C VAL A 186 3.21 1.33 8.66
N ALA A 187 3.07 0.94 7.39
CA ALA A 187 4.09 0.26 6.60
C ALA A 187 4.72 1.18 5.56
N ALA A 188 5.92 0.84 5.14
CA ALA A 188 6.62 1.44 4.01
C ALA A 188 7.38 0.36 3.24
N VAL A 189 7.45 0.51 1.90
CA VAL A 189 8.18 -0.38 1.02
C VAL A 189 9.39 0.36 0.44
N MET A 190 10.57 -0.23 0.53
CA MET A 190 11.79 0.31 -0.05
C MET A 190 12.54 -0.76 -0.85
N SER A 191 13.37 -0.32 -1.78
CA SER A 191 14.19 -1.20 -2.61
C SER A 191 15.65 -1.17 -2.17
N ASN A 192 16.25 -2.35 -2.05
CA ASN A 192 17.69 -2.48 -1.93
C ASN A 192 18.27 -2.83 -3.30
N VAL A 193 18.81 -1.86 -4.00
CA VAL A 193 19.38 -2.04 -5.36
C VAL A 193 20.60 -2.97 -5.39
N ARG A 194 21.26 -3.18 -4.24
CA ARG A 194 22.44 -4.07 -4.16
C ARG A 194 22.06 -5.54 -4.11
N THR A 195 20.88 -5.86 -3.61
CA THR A 195 20.39 -7.25 -3.45
C THR A 195 19.17 -7.53 -4.33
N ASP A 196 18.72 -6.55 -5.12
CA ASP A 196 17.49 -6.61 -5.93
C ASP A 196 16.26 -7.07 -5.13
N GLN A 197 16.15 -6.55 -3.88
CA GLN A 197 15.08 -6.94 -2.96
C GLN A 197 14.19 -5.75 -2.62
N LYS A 198 12.88 -5.97 -2.63
CA LYS A 198 11.92 -5.08 -1.97
C LYS A 198 11.82 -5.48 -0.49
N ILE A 199 11.95 -4.48 0.38
CA ILE A 199 11.90 -4.63 1.83
C ILE A 199 10.68 -3.88 2.33
N THR A 200 9.76 -4.59 2.98
CA THR A 200 8.64 -3.97 3.69
C THR A 200 9.03 -3.78 5.15
N VAL A 201 8.85 -2.58 5.66
CA VAL A 201 9.06 -2.23 7.06
C VAL A 201 7.75 -1.71 7.66
N SER A 202 7.48 -2.06 8.91
CA SER A 202 6.26 -1.64 9.61
C SER A 202 6.58 -1.19 11.02
N ASP A 203 6.10 0.01 11.37
CA ASP A 203 6.13 0.55 12.74
C ASP A 203 4.97 1.53 12.89
N THR A 204 4.23 1.45 13.97
CA THR A 204 3.12 2.37 14.24
C THR A 204 3.57 3.84 14.27
N ALA A 205 4.85 4.11 14.54
CA ALA A 205 5.45 5.44 14.49
C ALA A 205 5.63 5.99 13.08
N MET A 206 5.62 5.13 12.04
CA MET A 206 5.71 5.54 10.63
C MET A 206 4.41 6.12 10.10
N ARG A 207 3.29 5.85 10.75
CA ARG A 207 2.00 6.38 10.29
C ARG A 207 2.03 7.90 10.29
N PRO A 208 1.76 8.57 9.14
CA PRO A 208 1.60 10.01 9.11
C PRO A 208 0.56 10.46 10.14
N LYS A 209 0.81 11.54 10.85
CA LYS A 209 -0.11 12.06 11.87
C LYS A 209 -1.25 12.89 11.27
N ALA A 210 -1.01 13.45 10.08
CA ALA A 210 -2.02 14.14 9.30
C ALA A 210 -1.97 13.70 7.84
N VAL A 211 -3.12 13.70 7.19
CA VAL A 211 -3.30 13.41 5.77
C VAL A 211 -4.14 14.51 5.15
N ILE A 212 -3.73 14.95 3.97
CA ILE A 212 -4.55 15.84 3.14
C ILE A 212 -4.91 15.12 1.85
N LEU A 213 -6.18 14.79 1.68
CA LEU A 213 -6.74 14.19 0.48
C LEU A 213 -7.25 15.30 -0.44
N ASP A 214 -6.36 15.82 -1.28
CA ASP A 214 -6.63 16.92 -2.22
C ASP A 214 -6.82 16.36 -3.63
N ALA A 215 -8.08 16.20 -4.04
CA ALA A 215 -8.43 15.67 -5.36
C ALA A 215 -7.82 16.47 -6.52
N ALA A 216 -7.54 17.76 -6.34
CA ALA A 216 -6.93 18.58 -7.39
C ALA A 216 -5.51 18.09 -7.74
N LEU A 217 -4.77 17.53 -6.77
CA LEU A 217 -3.42 17.01 -7.01
C LEU A 217 -3.43 15.67 -7.78
N ALA A 218 -4.53 14.92 -7.70
CA ALA A 218 -4.72 13.66 -8.42
C ALA A 218 -5.37 13.87 -9.80
N ALA A 219 -5.85 15.08 -10.12
CA ALA A 219 -6.57 15.37 -11.38
C ALA A 219 -5.71 15.21 -12.63
N GLY A 220 -4.38 15.33 -12.50
CA GLY A 220 -3.43 15.17 -13.59
C GLY A 220 -3.06 13.71 -13.89
N LEU A 221 -3.53 12.74 -13.09
CA LEU A 221 -3.18 11.34 -13.30
C LEU A 221 -3.80 10.80 -14.60
N PRO A 222 -3.00 10.19 -15.51
CA PRO A 222 -3.52 9.65 -16.77
C PRO A 222 -4.62 8.58 -16.53
N PRO A 223 -5.56 8.39 -17.49
CA PRO A 223 -6.65 7.43 -17.33
C PRO A 223 -6.18 6.02 -16.99
N LYS A 224 -5.17 5.50 -17.69
CA LYS A 224 -4.62 4.18 -17.44
C LYS A 224 -4.09 4.05 -15.99
N ALA A 225 -3.27 5.02 -15.55
CA ALA A 225 -2.76 5.03 -14.18
C ALA A 225 -3.89 5.20 -13.14
N THR A 226 -4.96 5.96 -13.50
CA THR A 226 -6.16 6.06 -12.65
C THR A 226 -6.81 4.69 -12.44
N ALA A 227 -6.99 3.91 -13.51
CA ALA A 227 -7.58 2.58 -13.40
C ALA A 227 -6.67 1.60 -12.64
N GLU A 228 -5.37 1.60 -12.94
CA GLU A 228 -4.39 0.73 -12.28
C GLU A 228 -4.31 1.00 -10.77
N THR A 229 -4.29 2.28 -10.37
CA THR A 229 -4.25 2.64 -8.94
C THR A 229 -5.58 2.40 -8.23
N ALA A 230 -6.71 2.67 -8.88
CA ALA A 230 -8.01 2.38 -8.29
C ALA A 230 -8.24 0.87 -8.07
N LEU A 231 -7.73 0.02 -8.99
CA LEU A 231 -7.75 -1.44 -8.80
C LEU A 231 -6.88 -1.87 -7.61
N ASP A 232 -5.75 -1.21 -7.40
CA ASP A 232 -4.89 -1.43 -6.23
C ASP A 232 -5.63 -1.12 -4.92
N ALA A 233 -6.29 0.04 -4.84
CA ALA A 233 -7.13 0.40 -3.69
C ALA A 233 -8.27 -0.61 -3.46
N PHE A 234 -8.93 -1.07 -4.54
CA PHE A 234 -9.96 -2.11 -4.46
C PHE A 234 -9.38 -3.43 -3.95
N CYS A 235 -8.21 -3.82 -4.45
CA CYS A 235 -7.50 -5.03 -4.03
C CYS A 235 -7.13 -4.99 -2.55
N HIS A 236 -6.57 -3.89 -2.05
CA HIS A 236 -6.26 -3.69 -0.64
C HIS A 236 -7.50 -3.92 0.24
N CYS A 237 -8.61 -3.29 -0.13
CA CYS A 237 -9.87 -3.45 0.58
C CYS A 237 -10.37 -4.91 0.55
N LEU A 238 -10.34 -5.55 -0.63
CA LEU A 238 -10.87 -6.90 -0.79
C LEU A 238 -10.01 -7.94 -0.08
N GLU A 239 -8.69 -7.88 -0.24
CA GLU A 239 -7.77 -8.82 0.44
C GLU A 239 -7.89 -8.73 1.96
N GLY A 240 -7.90 -7.52 2.52
CA GLY A 240 -8.13 -7.36 3.96
C GLY A 240 -9.49 -7.92 4.37
N TYR A 241 -10.56 -7.58 3.66
CA TYR A 241 -11.91 -8.07 3.99
C TYR A 241 -12.00 -9.60 4.03
N ILE A 242 -11.35 -10.32 3.10
CA ILE A 242 -11.41 -11.78 3.03
C ILE A 242 -10.37 -12.49 3.91
N ASN A 243 -9.49 -11.77 4.61
CA ASN A 243 -8.52 -12.31 5.54
C ASN A 243 -9.17 -12.91 6.80
N ARG A 244 -8.34 -13.57 7.65
CA ARG A 244 -8.79 -14.34 8.82
C ARG A 244 -9.11 -13.51 10.06
N SER A 245 -8.65 -12.27 10.14
CA SER A 245 -8.72 -11.46 11.36
C SER A 245 -10.14 -10.98 11.65
N HIS A 246 -10.93 -10.69 10.59
CA HIS A 246 -12.33 -10.27 10.68
C HIS A 246 -12.55 -9.06 11.60
N ASN A 247 -11.65 -8.09 11.53
CA ASN A 247 -11.77 -6.87 12.33
C ASN A 247 -12.94 -6.01 11.84
N PRO A 248 -13.95 -5.68 12.68
CA PRO A 248 -15.14 -4.95 12.24
C PRO A 248 -14.85 -3.57 11.66
N ARG A 249 -13.79 -2.87 12.14
CA ARG A 249 -13.39 -1.57 11.57
C ARG A 249 -12.77 -1.73 10.19
N ALA A 250 -11.93 -2.75 10.01
CA ALA A 250 -11.36 -3.06 8.71
C ALA A 250 -12.45 -3.43 7.71
N ASP A 251 -13.42 -4.26 8.12
CA ASP A 251 -14.57 -4.63 7.31
C ASP A 251 -15.35 -3.39 6.81
N GLU A 252 -15.60 -2.42 7.71
CA GLU A 252 -16.27 -1.17 7.34
C GLU A 252 -15.45 -0.36 6.31
N TYR A 253 -14.16 -0.15 6.57
CA TYR A 253 -13.28 0.56 5.63
C TYR A 253 -13.21 -0.16 4.28
N ALA A 254 -13.04 -1.48 4.28
CA ALA A 254 -12.96 -2.28 3.07
C ALA A 254 -14.21 -2.15 2.18
N ILE A 255 -15.39 -2.30 2.76
CA ILE A 255 -16.66 -2.17 2.01
C ILE A 255 -16.84 -0.75 1.48
N ARG A 256 -16.51 0.27 2.27
CA ARG A 256 -16.58 1.68 1.83
C ARG A 256 -15.62 1.94 0.68
N GLY A 257 -14.36 1.49 0.80
CA GLY A 257 -13.34 1.70 -0.22
C GLY A 257 -13.69 1.01 -1.54
N MET A 258 -14.09 -0.27 -1.51
CA MET A 258 -14.52 -0.99 -2.72
C MET A 258 -15.71 -0.32 -3.41
N ARG A 259 -16.70 0.16 -2.64
CA ARG A 259 -17.88 0.85 -3.18
C ARG A 259 -17.49 2.14 -3.88
N LEU A 260 -16.62 2.94 -3.26
CA LEU A 260 -16.15 4.21 -3.85
C LEU A 260 -15.41 3.97 -5.17
N VAL A 261 -14.59 2.93 -5.29
CA VAL A 261 -13.95 2.56 -6.56
C VAL A 261 -15.01 2.20 -7.59
N LYS A 262 -15.92 1.27 -7.26
CA LYS A 262 -16.97 0.80 -8.18
C LYS A 262 -17.83 1.96 -8.73
N GLU A 263 -18.19 2.92 -7.89
CA GLU A 263 -19.13 3.99 -8.25
C GLU A 263 -18.49 5.16 -9.00
N ASN A 264 -17.14 5.30 -8.92
CA ASN A 264 -16.47 6.51 -9.40
C ASN A 264 -15.39 6.26 -10.44
N ILE A 265 -14.96 5.02 -10.66
CA ILE A 265 -13.86 4.75 -11.60
C ILE A 265 -14.18 5.18 -13.03
N ASP A 266 -15.38 4.86 -13.54
CA ASP A 266 -15.78 5.25 -14.89
C ASP A 266 -15.75 6.78 -15.09
N LYS A 267 -16.23 7.52 -14.10
CA LYS A 267 -16.24 8.99 -14.12
C LYS A 267 -14.82 9.54 -14.14
N ALA A 268 -13.96 9.10 -13.22
CA ALA A 268 -12.59 9.56 -13.11
C ALA A 268 -11.72 9.14 -14.30
N TYR A 269 -11.97 7.97 -14.88
CA TYR A 269 -11.25 7.47 -16.05
C TYR A 269 -11.59 8.29 -17.30
N ASN A 270 -12.89 8.53 -17.55
CA ASN A 270 -13.36 9.25 -18.73
C ASN A 270 -13.17 10.77 -18.60
N ASN A 271 -13.21 11.30 -17.37
CA ASN A 271 -12.97 12.71 -17.08
C ASN A 271 -12.05 12.88 -15.88
N GLY A 272 -10.75 12.94 -16.11
CA GLY A 272 -9.76 13.15 -15.06
C GLY A 272 -9.93 14.44 -14.25
N LYS A 273 -10.71 15.41 -14.74
CA LYS A 273 -11.01 16.67 -14.07
C LYS A 273 -12.29 16.63 -13.23
N ASP A 274 -12.97 15.50 -13.16
CA ASP A 274 -14.08 15.28 -12.23
C ASP A 274 -13.52 15.16 -10.81
N LEU A 275 -13.46 16.29 -10.11
CA LEU A 275 -12.86 16.37 -8.77
C LEU A 275 -13.66 15.60 -7.72
N GLU A 276 -14.98 15.42 -7.91
CA GLU A 276 -15.79 14.60 -7.02
C GLU A 276 -15.40 13.12 -7.14
N ALA A 277 -15.34 12.62 -8.37
CA ALA A 277 -14.89 11.25 -8.62
C ALA A 277 -13.43 11.03 -8.17
N ARG A 278 -12.53 11.99 -8.41
CA ARG A 278 -11.16 11.94 -7.91
C ARG A 278 -11.07 11.90 -6.39
N GLN A 279 -11.88 12.71 -5.70
CA GLN A 279 -11.93 12.73 -4.24
C GLN A 279 -12.41 11.39 -3.70
N ALA A 280 -13.42 10.79 -4.32
CA ALA A 280 -13.91 9.47 -3.95
C ALA A 280 -12.84 8.38 -4.11
N LEU A 281 -12.02 8.43 -5.19
CA LEU A 281 -10.92 7.49 -5.36
C LEU A 281 -9.79 7.72 -4.34
N CYS A 282 -9.46 8.97 -4.00
CA CYS A 282 -8.50 9.27 -2.92
C CYS A 282 -8.99 8.70 -1.58
N GLN A 283 -10.26 8.86 -1.26
CA GLN A 283 -10.87 8.26 -0.07
C GLN A 283 -10.84 6.74 -0.12
N ALA A 284 -11.08 6.12 -1.29
CA ALA A 284 -10.98 4.67 -1.46
C ALA A 284 -9.57 4.15 -1.15
N ALA A 285 -8.54 4.82 -1.66
CA ALA A 285 -7.14 4.47 -1.36
C ALA A 285 -6.83 4.62 0.13
N TYR A 286 -7.28 5.72 0.75
CA TYR A 286 -7.15 5.92 2.19
C TYR A 286 -7.82 4.79 2.98
N PHE A 287 -9.04 4.38 2.62
CA PHE A 287 -9.73 3.25 3.28
C PHE A 287 -9.03 1.91 3.03
N GLY A 288 -8.46 1.70 1.83
CA GLY A 288 -7.60 0.55 1.56
C GLY A 288 -6.44 0.46 2.55
N GLY A 289 -5.68 1.54 2.72
CA GLY A 289 -4.59 1.59 3.69
C GLY A 289 -5.05 1.47 5.14
N GLN A 290 -6.23 2.00 5.50
CA GLN A 290 -6.85 1.76 6.82
C GLN A 290 -7.16 0.27 7.04
N THR A 291 -7.69 -0.40 6.03
CA THR A 291 -7.95 -1.85 6.08
C THR A 291 -6.65 -2.61 6.34
N LEU A 292 -5.57 -2.26 5.65
CA LEU A 292 -4.26 -2.90 5.82
C LEU A 292 -3.67 -2.75 7.23
N ASN A 293 -3.97 -1.68 7.93
CA ASN A 293 -3.50 -1.50 9.31
C ASN A 293 -4.08 -2.52 10.28
N PHE A 294 -5.21 -3.15 9.95
CA PHE A 294 -5.93 -4.07 10.84
C PHE A 294 -6.00 -5.50 10.30
N GLU A 295 -5.77 -5.69 9.00
CA GLU A 295 -5.99 -6.98 8.32
C GLU A 295 -4.82 -7.41 7.45
N PHE A 296 -3.80 -6.56 7.25
CA PHE A 296 -2.76 -6.74 6.22
C PHE A 296 -3.32 -7.01 4.81
N THR A 297 -2.46 -7.39 3.87
CA THR A 297 -2.86 -7.87 2.54
C THR A 297 -3.05 -9.38 2.53
N GLY A 298 -3.50 -9.91 1.40
CA GLY A 298 -3.51 -11.35 1.10
C GLY A 298 -2.36 -11.76 0.17
N TYR A 299 -2.59 -12.80 -0.61
CA TYR A 299 -1.55 -13.39 -1.46
C TYR A 299 -1.37 -12.70 -2.82
N VAL A 300 -2.25 -11.82 -3.23
CA VAL A 300 -2.06 -11.03 -4.45
C VAL A 300 -0.77 -10.23 -4.38
N HIS A 301 -0.52 -9.57 -3.25
CA HIS A 301 0.63 -8.68 -3.08
C HIS A 301 1.99 -9.39 -3.13
N PRO A 302 2.25 -10.54 -2.43
CA PRO A 302 3.51 -11.26 -2.60
C PRO A 302 3.83 -11.63 -4.04
N PHE A 303 2.82 -12.09 -4.81
CA PHE A 303 3.02 -12.37 -6.23
C PHE A 303 3.33 -11.09 -7.01
N CYS A 304 2.56 -10.03 -6.82
CA CYS A 304 2.76 -8.75 -7.50
C CYS A 304 4.12 -8.11 -7.16
N HIS A 305 4.58 -8.20 -5.91
CA HIS A 305 5.88 -7.68 -5.50
C HIS A 305 7.02 -8.39 -6.23
N LYS A 306 7.00 -9.72 -6.29
CA LYS A 306 8.08 -10.51 -6.91
C LYS A 306 8.05 -10.41 -8.44
N LEU A 307 6.88 -10.50 -9.04
CA LEU A 307 6.72 -10.34 -10.49
C LEU A 307 7.03 -8.90 -10.93
N GLY A 308 6.58 -7.90 -10.16
CA GLY A 308 6.89 -6.50 -10.41
C GLY A 308 8.37 -6.18 -10.32
N ALA A 309 9.09 -6.72 -9.33
CA ALA A 309 10.54 -6.57 -9.22
C ALA A 309 11.26 -7.26 -10.38
N LYS A 310 10.95 -8.54 -10.64
CA LYS A 310 11.65 -9.36 -11.64
C LYS A 310 11.44 -8.90 -13.08
N TYR A 311 10.23 -8.44 -13.42
CA TYR A 311 9.84 -8.10 -14.80
C TYR A 311 9.54 -6.60 -14.99
N HIS A 312 9.86 -5.77 -13.99
CA HIS A 312 9.64 -4.31 -14.01
C HIS A 312 8.20 -3.92 -14.35
N LEU A 313 7.22 -4.68 -13.82
CA LEU A 313 5.81 -4.43 -14.07
C LEU A 313 5.29 -3.28 -13.21
N VAL A 314 4.40 -2.48 -13.78
CA VAL A 314 3.59 -1.52 -13.01
C VAL A 314 2.71 -2.29 -12.04
N HIS A 315 2.65 -1.87 -10.77
CA HIS A 315 2.02 -2.63 -9.69
C HIS A 315 0.55 -2.93 -9.98
N GLY A 316 -0.24 -1.94 -10.37
CA GLY A 316 -1.66 -2.12 -10.70
C GLY A 316 -1.90 -3.04 -11.91
N ARG A 317 -0.97 -3.07 -12.90
CA ARG A 317 -0.99 -4.06 -13.99
C ARG A 317 -0.84 -5.48 -13.42
N ALA A 318 0.14 -5.68 -12.54
CA ALA A 318 0.36 -6.99 -11.94
C ALA A 318 -0.85 -7.43 -11.11
N ILE A 319 -1.46 -6.53 -10.34
CA ILE A 319 -2.69 -6.81 -9.58
C ILE A 319 -3.80 -7.31 -10.50
N GLY A 320 -4.05 -6.65 -11.63
CA GLY A 320 -5.12 -7.05 -12.53
C GLY A 320 -4.95 -8.46 -13.09
N SER A 321 -3.70 -8.90 -13.33
CA SER A 321 -3.42 -10.26 -13.80
C SER A 321 -3.45 -11.30 -12.66
N VAL A 322 -3.10 -10.92 -11.45
CA VAL A 322 -2.93 -11.85 -10.31
C VAL A 322 -4.21 -12.00 -9.49
N LEU A 323 -4.93 -10.90 -9.23
CA LEU A 323 -6.07 -10.88 -8.31
C LEU A 323 -7.17 -11.90 -8.66
N PRO A 324 -7.70 -11.97 -9.89
CA PRO A 324 -8.75 -12.94 -10.20
C PRO A 324 -8.30 -14.38 -9.99
N ILE A 325 -7.04 -14.70 -10.33
CA ILE A 325 -6.48 -16.04 -10.22
C ILE A 325 -6.33 -16.44 -8.75
N ILE A 326 -5.80 -15.55 -7.90
CA ILE A 326 -5.66 -15.84 -6.47
C ILE A 326 -7.02 -16.02 -5.79
N LEU A 327 -8.04 -15.25 -6.18
CA LEU A 327 -9.39 -15.41 -5.63
C LEU A 327 -9.99 -16.77 -6.01
N GLU A 328 -9.76 -17.25 -7.25
CA GLU A 328 -10.15 -18.59 -7.68
C GLU A 328 -9.39 -19.69 -6.92
N GLU A 329 -8.09 -19.52 -6.69
CA GLU A 329 -7.25 -20.45 -5.93
C GLU A 329 -7.65 -20.55 -4.45
N TYR A 330 -8.15 -19.47 -3.86
CA TYR A 330 -8.70 -19.52 -2.51
C TYR A 330 -9.97 -20.40 -2.41
N GLY A 331 -10.75 -20.47 -3.47
CA GLY A 331 -11.94 -21.35 -3.57
C GLY A 331 -12.87 -21.22 -2.37
N ASP A 332 -13.23 -22.37 -1.78
CA ASP A 332 -14.15 -22.43 -0.64
C ASP A 332 -13.62 -21.74 0.63
N LEU A 333 -12.32 -21.53 0.75
CA LEU A 333 -11.70 -20.90 1.94
C LEU A 333 -12.19 -19.48 2.19
N THR A 334 -12.48 -18.73 1.14
CA THR A 334 -12.90 -17.33 1.24
C THR A 334 -14.26 -17.05 0.61
N LYS A 335 -14.91 -18.07 0.02
CA LYS A 335 -16.14 -17.95 -0.77
C LYS A 335 -17.22 -17.12 -0.07
N SER A 336 -17.55 -17.45 1.17
CA SER A 336 -18.60 -16.78 1.94
C SER A 336 -18.30 -15.28 2.16
N ARG A 337 -17.05 -14.95 2.47
CA ARG A 337 -16.63 -13.55 2.62
C ARG A 337 -16.65 -12.83 1.28
N LEU A 338 -16.18 -13.48 0.22
CA LEU A 338 -16.15 -12.93 -1.13
C LEU A 338 -17.56 -12.64 -1.67
N ALA A 339 -18.47 -13.60 -1.52
CA ALA A 339 -19.88 -13.45 -1.86
C ALA A 339 -20.54 -12.27 -1.12
N ARG A 340 -20.34 -12.22 0.21
CA ARG A 340 -20.84 -11.13 1.04
C ARG A 340 -20.26 -9.76 0.63
N ALA A 341 -18.96 -9.68 0.33
CA ALA A 341 -18.35 -8.46 -0.19
C ALA A 341 -19.04 -7.99 -1.47
N GLY A 342 -19.23 -8.92 -2.43
CA GLY A 342 -19.89 -8.63 -3.70
C GLY A 342 -21.29 -8.06 -3.53
N VAL A 343 -22.08 -8.63 -2.63
CA VAL A 343 -23.44 -8.14 -2.32
C VAL A 343 -23.39 -6.76 -1.63
N LEU A 344 -22.55 -6.60 -0.61
CA LEU A 344 -22.46 -5.34 0.15
C LEU A 344 -21.95 -4.16 -0.70
N VAL A 345 -21.06 -4.45 -1.65
CA VAL A 345 -20.56 -3.44 -2.60
C VAL A 345 -21.54 -3.19 -3.75
N GLY A 346 -22.54 -4.07 -3.92
CA GLY A 346 -23.53 -3.97 -4.99
C GLY A 346 -22.99 -4.45 -6.35
N ILE A 347 -22.04 -5.37 -6.34
CA ILE A 347 -21.53 -6.07 -7.52
C ILE A 347 -22.32 -7.35 -7.78
N SER A 348 -22.58 -8.12 -6.71
CA SER A 348 -23.27 -9.41 -6.80
C SER A 348 -24.77 -9.30 -6.53
N ASP A 349 -25.57 -10.09 -7.24
CA ASP A 349 -27.03 -10.18 -7.03
C ASP A 349 -27.32 -10.76 -5.63
N PRO A 350 -28.01 -10.03 -4.74
CA PRO A 350 -28.34 -10.52 -3.42
C PRO A 350 -29.30 -11.72 -3.41
N LYS A 351 -29.94 -12.02 -4.54
CA LYS A 351 -30.84 -13.19 -4.71
C LYS A 351 -30.14 -14.43 -5.24
N ALA A 352 -28.93 -14.30 -5.77
CA ALA A 352 -28.15 -15.43 -6.24
C ALA A 352 -27.64 -16.28 -5.05
N ASN A 353 -27.30 -17.54 -5.30
CA ASN A 353 -26.64 -18.36 -4.30
C ASN A 353 -25.19 -17.87 -4.05
N GLU A 354 -24.58 -18.34 -2.98
CA GLU A 354 -23.25 -17.91 -2.53
C GLU A 354 -22.15 -18.17 -3.57
N ASP A 355 -22.21 -19.32 -4.27
CA ASP A 355 -21.25 -19.64 -5.33
C ASP A 355 -21.33 -18.67 -6.50
N ASP A 356 -22.53 -18.32 -6.92
CA ASP A 356 -22.74 -17.36 -8.01
C ASP A 356 -22.37 -15.95 -7.58
N GLN A 357 -22.67 -15.55 -6.33
CA GLN A 357 -22.27 -14.26 -5.79
C GLN A 357 -20.74 -14.10 -5.77
N ALA A 358 -20.00 -15.13 -5.34
CA ALA A 358 -18.54 -15.13 -5.34
C ALA A 358 -17.97 -15.07 -6.76
N LYS A 359 -18.55 -15.79 -7.71
CA LYS A 359 -18.16 -15.73 -9.13
C LYS A 359 -18.41 -14.35 -9.73
N GLN A 360 -19.52 -13.70 -9.41
CA GLN A 360 -19.88 -12.39 -9.96
C GLN A 360 -18.86 -11.30 -9.59
N ILE A 361 -18.32 -11.29 -8.36
CA ILE A 361 -17.29 -10.30 -8.00
C ILE A 361 -15.97 -10.59 -8.73
N ILE A 362 -15.57 -11.85 -8.90
CA ILE A 362 -14.38 -12.22 -9.69
C ILE A 362 -14.54 -11.79 -11.15
N GLU A 363 -15.71 -12.08 -11.74
CA GLU A 363 -15.99 -11.68 -13.13
C GLU A 363 -16.07 -10.16 -13.29
N TRP A 364 -16.57 -9.44 -12.29
CA TRP A 364 -16.54 -7.98 -12.29
C TRP A 364 -15.07 -7.45 -12.34
N ILE A 365 -14.15 -8.07 -11.59
CA ILE A 365 -12.72 -7.70 -11.63
C ILE A 365 -12.13 -8.00 -13.02
N ARG A 366 -12.45 -9.14 -13.64
CA ARG A 366 -12.01 -9.46 -14.99
C ARG A 366 -12.57 -8.47 -16.02
N ASN A 367 -13.85 -8.10 -15.89
CA ASN A 367 -14.48 -7.09 -16.74
C ASN A 367 -13.84 -5.70 -16.54
N TYR A 368 -13.51 -5.33 -15.29
CA TYR A 368 -12.75 -4.13 -15.00
C TYR A 368 -11.42 -4.11 -15.77
N CYS A 369 -10.64 -5.17 -15.69
CA CYS A 369 -9.36 -5.27 -16.39
C CYS A 369 -9.54 -5.14 -17.92
N ARG A 370 -10.52 -5.83 -18.48
CA ARG A 370 -10.83 -5.72 -19.93
C ARG A 370 -11.25 -4.31 -20.34
N THR A 371 -12.12 -3.67 -19.55
CA THR A 371 -12.63 -2.32 -19.83
C THR A 371 -11.52 -1.27 -19.86
N TYR A 372 -10.56 -1.37 -18.93
CA TYR A 372 -9.50 -0.36 -18.79
C TYR A 372 -8.15 -0.79 -19.41
N GLY A 373 -8.14 -1.87 -20.18
CA GLY A 373 -6.96 -2.34 -20.91
C GLY A 373 -5.82 -2.83 -19.98
N ILE A 374 -6.16 -3.40 -18.83
CA ILE A 374 -5.21 -4.07 -17.94
C ILE A 374 -5.08 -5.53 -18.40
N PRO A 375 -3.85 -6.02 -18.69
CA PRO A 375 -3.65 -7.38 -19.19
C PRO A 375 -4.13 -8.45 -18.21
N GLU A 376 -4.75 -9.49 -18.74
CA GLU A 376 -5.25 -10.63 -17.95
C GLU A 376 -4.13 -11.56 -17.47
N PHE A 377 -3.02 -11.61 -18.23
CA PHE A 377 -1.89 -12.49 -17.96
C PHE A 377 -0.56 -11.75 -17.99
N ILE A 378 0.49 -12.40 -17.46
CA ILE A 378 1.88 -11.93 -17.46
C ILE A 378 2.73 -12.94 -18.24
N PRO A 379 2.72 -12.91 -19.58
CA PRO A 379 3.43 -13.88 -20.42
C PRO A 379 4.96 -13.75 -20.30
N GLU A 380 5.46 -12.68 -19.68
CA GLU A 380 6.89 -12.46 -19.42
C GLU A 380 7.49 -13.47 -18.41
N ILE A 381 6.66 -14.20 -17.65
CA ILE A 381 7.14 -15.19 -16.66
C ILE A 381 7.87 -16.34 -17.37
N LYS A 382 9.10 -16.60 -16.96
CA LYS A 382 9.96 -17.65 -17.51
C LYS A 382 10.13 -18.82 -16.56
N ASP A 383 10.20 -20.05 -17.09
CA ASP A 383 10.37 -21.25 -16.28
C ASP A 383 11.67 -21.20 -15.45
N GLU A 384 12.76 -20.65 -16.00
CA GLU A 384 14.05 -20.49 -15.33
C GLU A 384 14.01 -19.61 -14.07
N HIS A 385 12.98 -18.77 -13.91
CA HIS A 385 12.82 -17.88 -12.76
C HIS A 385 11.81 -18.40 -11.71
N LEU A 386 11.09 -19.51 -11.99
CA LEU A 386 10.01 -19.98 -11.11
C LEU A 386 10.54 -20.35 -9.72
N ASP A 387 11.70 -20.98 -9.63
CA ASP A 387 12.30 -21.38 -8.35
C ASP A 387 12.59 -20.18 -7.45
N GLU A 388 13.28 -19.17 -7.98
CA GLU A 388 13.63 -17.95 -7.26
C GLU A 388 12.39 -17.16 -6.83
N ILE A 389 11.43 -17.02 -7.75
CA ILE A 389 10.18 -16.29 -7.49
C ILE A 389 9.38 -17.01 -6.41
N ALA A 390 9.22 -18.32 -6.50
CA ALA A 390 8.45 -19.10 -5.53
C ALA A 390 9.08 -19.08 -4.13
N ASP A 391 10.40 -19.21 -4.01
CA ASP A 391 11.07 -19.12 -2.71
C ASP A 391 10.85 -17.74 -2.06
N SER A 392 10.91 -16.69 -2.85
CA SER A 392 10.67 -15.34 -2.38
C SER A 392 9.21 -15.12 -1.95
N ILE A 393 8.24 -15.66 -2.72
CA ILE A 393 6.81 -15.60 -2.39
C ILE A 393 6.54 -16.37 -1.10
N MET A 394 7.04 -17.61 -0.98
CA MET A 394 6.85 -18.43 0.22
C MET A 394 7.32 -17.73 1.49
N LEU A 395 8.44 -17.03 1.42
CA LEU A 395 9.00 -16.30 2.55
C LEU A 395 8.10 -15.13 2.96
N GLU A 396 7.61 -14.35 1.97
CA GLU A 396 6.75 -13.20 2.22
C GLU A 396 5.34 -13.61 2.70
N MET A 397 4.82 -14.73 2.19
CA MET A 397 3.49 -15.24 2.57
C MET A 397 3.33 -15.63 4.04
N ILE A 398 4.42 -15.82 4.79
CA ILE A 398 4.37 -16.23 6.20
C ILE A 398 3.59 -15.24 7.07
N ILE A 399 3.74 -13.94 6.77
CA ILE A 399 3.21 -12.86 7.60
C ILE A 399 1.77 -12.44 7.27
N TYR A 400 1.21 -12.90 6.15
CA TYR A 400 -0.15 -12.52 5.77
C TYR A 400 -1.20 -13.47 6.36
N PRO A 401 -2.24 -12.98 7.06
CA PRO A 401 -3.19 -13.79 7.81
C PRO A 401 -4.28 -14.41 6.92
N THR A 402 -3.88 -15.02 5.82
CA THR A 402 -4.77 -15.70 4.89
C THR A 402 -5.17 -17.08 5.38
N TYR A 403 -6.29 -17.62 4.90
CA TYR A 403 -6.71 -19.00 5.16
C TYR A 403 -5.85 -20.03 4.44
N ALA A 404 -5.43 -19.72 3.21
CA ALA A 404 -4.60 -20.61 2.41
C ALA A 404 -3.15 -20.66 2.90
N VAL A 405 -2.51 -21.80 2.74
CA VAL A 405 -1.06 -21.99 2.89
C VAL A 405 -0.59 -22.84 1.72
N TYR A 406 0.05 -22.21 0.76
CA TYR A 406 0.54 -22.88 -0.43
C TYR A 406 1.96 -23.41 -0.26
N ASP A 407 2.22 -24.58 -0.82
CA ASP A 407 3.59 -25.08 -0.99
C ASP A 407 4.16 -24.63 -2.33
N ARG A 408 5.42 -25.01 -2.57
CA ARG A 408 6.17 -24.62 -3.77
C ARG A 408 5.49 -25.06 -5.07
N GLN A 409 4.92 -26.28 -5.09
CA GLN A 409 4.30 -26.82 -6.30
C GLN A 409 2.99 -26.09 -6.61
N GLU A 410 2.21 -25.77 -5.59
CA GLU A 410 1.01 -24.97 -5.73
C GLU A 410 1.35 -23.55 -6.23
N ILE A 411 2.42 -22.93 -5.72
CA ILE A 411 2.88 -21.62 -6.21
C ILE A 411 3.31 -21.70 -7.68
N PHE A 412 4.02 -22.77 -8.09
CA PHE A 412 4.36 -22.97 -9.50
C PHE A 412 3.12 -23.08 -10.39
N ALA A 413 2.11 -23.83 -9.95
CA ALA A 413 0.85 -23.95 -10.68
C ALA A 413 0.15 -22.57 -10.82
N ILE A 414 0.12 -21.79 -9.76
CA ILE A 414 -0.42 -20.43 -9.76
C ILE A 414 0.36 -19.52 -10.72
N LEU A 415 1.69 -19.53 -10.66
CA LEU A 415 2.54 -18.72 -11.54
C LEU A 415 2.34 -19.07 -13.02
N ARG A 416 2.14 -20.36 -13.36
CA ARG A 416 1.82 -20.77 -14.73
C ARG A 416 0.44 -20.27 -15.17
N LYS A 417 -0.58 -20.31 -14.29
CA LYS A 417 -1.89 -19.71 -14.57
C LYS A 417 -1.78 -18.21 -14.80
N ILE A 418 -0.98 -17.49 -13.97
CA ILE A 418 -0.73 -16.05 -14.14
C ILE A 418 -0.01 -15.79 -15.47
N ARG A 419 0.86 -16.67 -15.93
CA ARG A 419 1.49 -16.60 -17.25
C ARG A 419 0.50 -16.78 -18.41
N GLY A 420 -0.59 -17.49 -18.18
CA GLY A 420 -1.60 -17.83 -19.19
C GLY A 420 -1.49 -19.25 -19.75
N ASP A 421 -0.79 -20.14 -19.03
CA ASP A 421 -0.71 -21.56 -19.40
C ASP A 421 -2.09 -22.22 -19.21
N LYS A 422 -2.45 -23.12 -20.15
CA LYS A 422 -3.73 -23.87 -20.12
C LYS A 422 -3.64 -25.11 -19.25
#